data_76c1ec6925bf1b094b6b9cd1769611d2
#
_entry.id   76c1ec6925bf1b094b6b9cd1769611d2
#
_cell.length_a   1.000
_cell.length_b   1.000
_cell.length_c   1.000
_cell.angle_alpha   90.00
_cell.angle_beta   90.00
_cell.angle_gamma   90.00
#
_symmetry.space_group_name_H-M   'P 1'
#
loop_
_entity.id
_entity.type
_entity.pdbx_description
1 polymer ?
#
loop_
_entity_poly.entity_id
_entity_poly.type
_entity_poly.pdbx_seq_one_letter_code
_entity_poly.pdbx_strand_id
1 'polypeptide(L)'
;MTDKSDTPIAMENRQADKERLFSPSVARNCQFITDILQTRLPDQARILEIGSGTGEHGLAVCKARPDVIWQPSDPDEKSRQSQHAWSHEISDRMQAPLNLDLTKEDWFSRVQPFNALVCMNVIHISPWAVAQGLMTGASVRLAQDGLIYLYGPYKEGASTAPSNDAFDQSLKARNPEWGVRELRDVSALFDSGGFDLEERIEMPSNNLSLVFRRRSA
;
A
#
# COMPACT_ATOMS: atom_id res chain seq x y z
N MET A 1 -15.79 -29.35 -4.34
CA MET A 1 -15.48 -28.29 -3.34
C MET A 1 -14.45 -27.42 -4.02
N THR A 2 -14.85 -26.33 -4.62
CA THR A 2 -13.93 -25.33 -5.21
C THR A 2 -13.24 -24.64 -4.06
N ASP A 3 -11.92 -24.72 -4.05
CA ASP A 3 -11.05 -24.08 -3.09
C ASP A 3 -11.32 -22.55 -3.08
N LYS A 4 -11.66 -22.00 -1.90
CA LYS A 4 -11.93 -20.56 -1.74
C LYS A 4 -10.68 -19.70 -1.84
N SER A 5 -9.51 -20.29 -2.10
CA SER A 5 -8.21 -19.60 -2.17
C SER A 5 -7.97 -18.83 -3.47
N ASP A 6 -8.78 -19.05 -4.51
CA ASP A 6 -8.55 -18.48 -5.85
C ASP A 6 -9.42 -17.27 -6.20
N THR A 7 -10.16 -16.70 -5.24
CA THR A 7 -10.94 -15.48 -5.53
C THR A 7 -9.99 -14.28 -5.50
N PRO A 8 -9.85 -13.53 -6.61
CA PRO A 8 -8.98 -12.35 -6.63
C PRO A 8 -9.35 -11.39 -5.50
N ILE A 9 -8.36 -10.93 -4.75
CA ILE A 9 -8.52 -9.93 -3.67
C ILE A 9 -8.99 -8.58 -4.25
N ALA A 10 -8.92 -8.41 -5.58
CA ALA A 10 -9.38 -7.20 -6.25
C ALA A 10 -10.87 -6.93 -5.98
N MET A 11 -11.13 -5.82 -5.31
CA MET A 11 -12.49 -5.37 -4.95
C MET A 11 -13.28 -4.80 -6.13
N GLU A 12 -12.65 -4.66 -7.30
CA GLU A 12 -13.21 -4.02 -8.48
C GLU A 12 -12.91 -4.81 -9.75
N ASN A 13 -13.74 -4.59 -10.77
CA ASN A 13 -13.50 -5.15 -12.11
C ASN A 13 -12.36 -4.36 -12.77
N ARG A 14 -11.20 -4.97 -12.86
CA ARG A 14 -10.03 -4.43 -13.56
C ARG A 14 -10.18 -4.66 -15.06
N GLN A 15 -9.88 -3.63 -15.85
CA GLN A 15 -9.75 -3.78 -17.30
C GLN A 15 -8.37 -4.38 -17.62
N ALA A 16 -8.26 -5.09 -18.71
CA ALA A 16 -7.00 -5.66 -19.17
C ALA A 16 -6.72 -5.25 -20.61
N ASP A 17 -5.49 -4.87 -20.89
CA ASP A 17 -4.92 -4.76 -22.23
C ASP A 17 -3.64 -5.60 -22.27
N LYS A 18 -3.72 -6.77 -22.88
CA LYS A 18 -2.69 -7.82 -22.84
C LYS A 18 -2.41 -8.23 -21.37
N GLU A 19 -1.18 -8.05 -20.91
CA GLU A 19 -0.76 -8.35 -19.52
C GLU A 19 -1.00 -7.19 -18.56
N ARG A 20 -1.29 -5.97 -19.05
CA ARG A 20 -1.51 -4.79 -18.22
C ARG A 20 -2.93 -4.76 -17.69
N LEU A 21 -3.06 -4.58 -16.40
CA LEU A 21 -4.33 -4.33 -15.73
C LEU A 21 -4.50 -2.84 -15.46
N PHE A 22 -5.74 -2.39 -15.47
CA PHE A 22 -6.15 -1.01 -15.19
C PHE A 22 -7.20 -1.02 -14.10
N SER A 23 -7.00 -0.16 -13.11
CA SER A 23 -7.88 -0.05 -11.95
C SER A 23 -8.71 1.23 -12.02
N PRO A 24 -10.05 1.15 -11.95
CA PRO A 24 -10.90 2.33 -11.80
C PRO A 24 -10.57 3.16 -10.55
N SER A 25 -10.09 2.54 -9.48
CA SER A 25 -9.68 3.24 -8.26
C SER A 25 -8.41 4.05 -8.50
N VAL A 26 -7.43 3.47 -9.19
CA VAL A 26 -6.19 4.17 -9.57
C VAL A 26 -6.50 5.37 -10.45
N ALA A 27 -7.38 5.23 -11.43
CA ALA A 27 -7.78 6.33 -12.29
C ALA A 27 -8.34 7.55 -11.52
N ARG A 28 -8.94 7.33 -10.32
CA ARG A 28 -9.49 8.39 -9.48
C ARG A 28 -8.50 9.02 -8.50
N ASN A 29 -7.52 8.24 -8.02
CA ASN A 29 -6.67 8.67 -6.89
C ASN A 29 -5.19 8.83 -7.24
N CYS A 30 -4.74 8.33 -8.40
CA CYS A 30 -3.34 8.26 -8.75
C CYS A 30 -2.65 9.62 -8.74
N GLN A 31 -3.28 10.66 -9.32
CA GLN A 31 -2.68 11.99 -9.36
C GLN A 31 -2.49 12.56 -7.95
N PHE A 32 -3.52 12.50 -7.09
CA PHE A 32 -3.45 13.00 -5.71
C PHE A 32 -2.36 12.29 -4.90
N ILE A 33 -2.26 10.97 -5.04
CA ILE A 33 -1.23 10.17 -4.36
C ILE A 33 0.16 10.53 -4.88
N THR A 34 0.30 10.67 -6.20
CA THR A 34 1.58 11.05 -6.83
C THR A 34 2.03 12.43 -6.35
N ASP A 35 1.13 13.41 -6.27
CA ASP A 35 1.43 14.78 -5.81
C ASP A 35 1.96 14.81 -4.37
N ILE A 36 1.43 13.94 -3.49
CA ILE A 36 1.93 13.80 -2.13
C ILE A 36 3.29 13.11 -2.14
N LEU A 37 3.40 11.95 -2.77
CA LEU A 37 4.64 11.16 -2.75
C LEU A 37 5.81 11.91 -3.39
N GLN A 38 5.60 12.64 -4.48
CA GLN A 38 6.68 13.37 -5.14
C GLN A 38 7.35 14.42 -4.26
N THR A 39 6.63 14.95 -3.25
CA THR A 39 7.13 15.99 -2.33
C THR A 39 7.58 15.43 -0.98
N ARG A 40 7.21 14.19 -0.64
CA ARG A 40 7.52 13.57 0.66
C ARG A 40 8.61 12.51 0.58
N LEU A 41 8.79 11.88 -0.58
CA LEU A 41 9.83 10.87 -0.78
C LEU A 41 11.23 11.51 -0.66
N PRO A 42 12.16 10.87 0.06
CA PRO A 42 13.57 11.27 0.06
C PRO A 42 14.16 11.29 -1.37
N ASP A 43 15.22 12.03 -1.56
CA ASP A 43 15.96 12.01 -2.82
C ASP A 43 16.60 10.63 -3.02
N GLN A 44 16.56 10.16 -4.27
CA GLN A 44 17.09 8.85 -4.69
C GLN A 44 16.51 7.68 -3.88
N ALA A 45 15.27 7.82 -3.39
CA ALA A 45 14.64 6.82 -2.53
C ALA A 45 14.48 5.47 -3.23
N ARG A 46 14.80 4.41 -2.49
CA ARG A 46 14.35 3.05 -2.78
C ARG A 46 13.02 2.83 -2.05
N ILE A 47 11.98 2.55 -2.81
CA ILE A 47 10.60 2.44 -2.31
C ILE A 47 10.17 0.98 -2.39
N LEU A 48 9.60 0.45 -1.31
CA LEU A 48 8.88 -0.82 -1.31
C LEU A 48 7.38 -0.52 -1.29
N GLU A 49 6.65 -0.99 -2.29
CA GLU A 49 5.19 -0.96 -2.30
C GLU A 49 4.62 -2.33 -1.93
N ILE A 50 3.72 -2.35 -0.97
CA ILE A 50 2.99 -3.53 -0.52
C ILE A 50 1.61 -3.57 -1.16
N GLY A 51 1.28 -4.68 -1.83
CA GLY A 51 0.01 -4.87 -2.50
C GLY A 51 -0.17 -3.92 -3.68
N SER A 52 0.79 -3.91 -4.58
CA SER A 52 0.88 -2.95 -5.71
C SER A 52 -0.25 -3.07 -6.74
N GLY A 53 -1.06 -4.14 -6.65
CA GLY A 53 -2.21 -4.33 -7.51
C GLY A 53 -1.84 -4.28 -9.00
N THR A 54 -2.42 -3.34 -9.73
CA THR A 54 -2.18 -3.20 -11.18
C THR A 54 -0.77 -2.71 -11.53
N GLY A 55 -0.09 -1.98 -10.62
CA GLY A 55 1.24 -1.39 -10.85
C GLY A 55 1.23 0.04 -11.38
N GLU A 56 0.06 0.61 -11.66
CA GLU A 56 -0.09 1.95 -12.26
C GLU A 56 0.45 3.07 -11.34
N HIS A 57 0.28 2.95 -10.01
CA HIS A 57 0.80 3.93 -9.05
C HIS A 57 2.33 4.02 -9.08
N GLY A 58 3.01 2.86 -9.06
CA GLY A 58 4.47 2.81 -9.13
C GLY A 58 4.99 3.46 -10.41
N LEU A 59 4.34 3.18 -11.55
CA LEU A 59 4.66 3.82 -12.81
C LEU A 59 4.52 5.34 -12.75
N ALA A 60 3.39 5.84 -12.21
CA ALA A 60 3.11 7.27 -12.13
C ALA A 60 4.13 8.01 -11.25
N VAL A 61 4.44 7.45 -10.07
CA VAL A 61 5.44 8.03 -9.16
C VAL A 61 6.83 8.02 -9.79
N CYS A 62 7.25 6.93 -10.43
CA CYS A 62 8.54 6.89 -11.12
C CYS A 62 8.63 7.85 -12.29
N LYS A 63 7.53 8.18 -12.97
CA LYS A 63 7.51 9.22 -14.00
C LYS A 63 7.66 10.62 -13.40
N ALA A 64 7.02 10.90 -12.26
CA ALA A 64 7.11 12.18 -11.55
C ALA A 64 8.45 12.37 -10.82
N ARG A 65 9.07 11.28 -10.35
CA ARG A 65 10.36 11.24 -9.61
C ARG A 65 11.33 10.31 -10.35
N PRO A 66 12.07 10.83 -11.35
CA PRO A 66 13.01 10.01 -12.13
C PRO A 66 14.25 9.54 -11.35
N ASP A 67 14.44 10.03 -10.14
CA ASP A 67 15.53 9.68 -9.23
C ASP A 67 15.25 8.47 -8.33
N VAL A 68 14.00 8.00 -8.23
CA VAL A 68 13.64 6.92 -7.32
C VAL A 68 13.64 5.53 -7.98
N ILE A 69 13.82 4.51 -7.14
CA ILE A 69 13.68 3.10 -7.51
C ILE A 69 12.46 2.52 -6.80
N TRP A 70 11.55 1.93 -7.55
CA TRP A 70 10.30 1.35 -7.07
C TRP A 70 10.36 -0.16 -7.09
N GLN A 71 10.16 -0.79 -5.93
CA GLN A 71 10.03 -2.23 -5.78
C GLN A 71 8.57 -2.57 -5.52
N PRO A 72 7.83 -3.03 -6.54
CA PRO A 72 6.45 -3.49 -6.34
C PRO A 72 6.42 -4.86 -5.67
N SER A 73 5.33 -5.16 -4.99
CA SER A 73 5.06 -6.49 -4.44
C SER A 73 3.56 -6.78 -4.38
N ASP A 74 3.19 -8.04 -4.60
CA ASP A 74 1.81 -8.50 -4.47
C ASP A 74 1.78 -10.02 -4.28
N PRO A 75 0.94 -10.61 -3.42
CA PRO A 75 0.75 -12.06 -3.37
C PRO A 75 0.06 -12.62 -4.62
N ASP A 76 -0.79 -11.81 -5.30
CA ASP A 76 -1.51 -12.22 -6.51
C ASP A 76 -0.59 -12.24 -7.75
N GLU A 77 -0.54 -13.38 -8.42
CA GLU A 77 0.33 -13.58 -9.60
C GLU A 77 -0.07 -12.69 -10.79
N LYS A 78 -1.39 -12.52 -11.02
CA LYS A 78 -1.87 -11.68 -12.14
C LYS A 78 -1.51 -10.23 -11.92
N SER A 79 -1.59 -9.75 -10.68
CA SER A 79 -1.13 -8.42 -10.30
C SER A 79 0.37 -8.26 -10.58
N ARG A 80 1.21 -9.24 -10.20
CA ARG A 80 2.65 -9.20 -10.50
C ARG A 80 2.97 -9.23 -12.00
N GLN A 81 2.22 -9.99 -12.80
CA GLN A 81 2.35 -9.97 -14.27
C GLN A 81 2.07 -8.57 -14.83
N SER A 82 1.02 -7.92 -14.36
CA SER A 82 0.70 -6.54 -14.74
C SER A 82 1.78 -5.55 -14.33
N GLN A 83 2.28 -5.62 -13.10
CA GLN A 83 3.37 -4.79 -12.60
C GLN A 83 4.63 -4.95 -13.46
N HIS A 84 4.95 -6.18 -13.85
CA HIS A 84 6.07 -6.46 -14.75
C HIS A 84 5.84 -5.84 -16.14
N ALA A 85 4.63 -5.96 -16.70
CA ALA A 85 4.30 -5.38 -17.99
C ALA A 85 4.38 -3.83 -17.99
N TRP A 86 4.02 -3.19 -16.85
CA TRP A 86 4.15 -1.75 -16.69
C TRP A 86 5.62 -1.30 -16.51
N SER A 87 6.47 -2.13 -15.89
CA SER A 87 7.87 -1.78 -15.65
C SER A 87 8.66 -1.54 -16.93
N HIS A 88 8.26 -2.14 -18.05
CA HIS A 88 8.89 -1.93 -19.35
C HIS A 88 8.87 -0.48 -19.84
N GLU A 89 7.97 0.37 -19.32
CA GLU A 89 7.93 1.79 -19.70
C GLU A 89 9.03 2.65 -19.06
N ILE A 90 9.59 2.20 -17.94
CA ILE A 90 10.57 2.95 -17.15
C ILE A 90 11.80 2.12 -16.79
N SER A 91 11.93 0.94 -17.43
CA SER A 91 13.11 0.06 -17.34
C SER A 91 13.63 -0.15 -15.91
N ASP A 92 14.82 0.33 -15.61
CA ASP A 92 15.58 -0.01 -14.40
C ASP A 92 15.01 0.57 -13.10
N ARG A 93 14.02 1.46 -13.16
CA ARG A 93 13.50 2.15 -11.98
C ARG A 93 12.31 1.44 -11.32
N MET A 94 11.56 0.64 -12.04
CA MET A 94 10.56 -0.25 -11.47
C MET A 94 11.08 -1.68 -11.54
N GLN A 95 11.42 -2.22 -10.39
CA GLN A 95 12.05 -3.54 -10.27
C GLN A 95 11.05 -4.68 -10.53
N ALA A 96 11.56 -5.89 -10.75
CA ALA A 96 10.73 -7.08 -10.86
C ALA A 96 9.89 -7.26 -9.59
N PRO A 97 8.56 -7.51 -9.70
CA PRO A 97 7.67 -7.57 -8.56
C PRO A 97 7.98 -8.77 -7.65
N LEU A 98 7.90 -8.55 -6.34
CA LEU A 98 8.11 -9.59 -5.33
C LEU A 98 6.78 -10.26 -4.96
N ASN A 99 6.84 -11.56 -4.71
CA ASN A 99 5.75 -12.28 -4.05
C ASN A 99 5.98 -12.20 -2.53
N LEU A 100 5.26 -11.32 -1.85
CA LEU A 100 5.36 -11.11 -0.41
C LEU A 100 4.04 -11.43 0.29
N ASP A 101 4.13 -12.27 1.30
CA ASP A 101 3.05 -12.55 2.25
C ASP A 101 3.47 -12.00 3.62
N LEU A 102 2.89 -10.88 4.01
CA LEU A 102 3.25 -10.17 5.25
C LEU A 102 2.80 -10.88 6.52
N THR A 103 2.03 -11.95 6.40
CA THR A 103 1.67 -12.82 7.54
C THR A 103 2.80 -13.78 7.92
N LYS A 104 3.81 -13.94 7.06
CA LYS A 104 4.99 -14.75 7.35
C LYS A 104 5.97 -13.97 8.22
N GLU A 105 6.55 -14.64 9.21
CA GLU A 105 7.41 -14.01 10.23
C GLU A 105 8.64 -13.32 9.65
N ASP A 106 9.21 -13.85 8.59
CA ASP A 106 10.45 -13.39 7.98
C ASP A 106 10.29 -12.80 6.56
N TRP A 107 9.07 -12.36 6.18
CA TRP A 107 8.78 -11.88 4.83
C TRP A 107 9.78 -10.82 4.33
N PHE A 108 10.27 -9.97 5.24
CA PHE A 108 11.22 -8.90 4.94
C PHE A 108 12.67 -9.38 4.72
N SER A 109 12.99 -10.65 4.99
CA SER A 109 14.35 -11.20 4.81
C SER A 109 14.83 -11.12 3.35
N ARG A 110 13.88 -11.21 2.41
CA ARG A 110 14.11 -11.16 0.95
C ARG A 110 14.08 -9.75 0.37
N VAL A 111 13.84 -8.74 1.20
CA VAL A 111 13.70 -7.36 0.77
C VAL A 111 14.98 -6.59 1.10
N GLN A 112 15.49 -5.84 0.12
CA GLN A 112 16.60 -4.92 0.35
C GLN A 112 16.15 -3.77 1.26
N PRO A 113 17.04 -3.15 2.05
CA PRO A 113 16.70 -1.94 2.79
C PRO A 113 16.08 -0.87 1.88
N PHE A 114 15.09 -0.15 2.39
CA PHE A 114 14.34 0.86 1.65
C PHE A 114 14.21 2.17 2.45
N ASN A 115 13.99 3.28 1.73
CA ASN A 115 13.80 4.61 2.30
C ASN A 115 12.32 4.96 2.47
N ALA A 116 11.44 4.31 1.71
CA ALA A 116 10.01 4.48 1.84
C ALA A 116 9.28 3.16 1.72
N LEU A 117 8.26 2.97 2.57
CA LEU A 117 7.28 1.90 2.45
C LEU A 117 5.94 2.51 2.09
N VAL A 118 5.34 2.04 1.00
CA VAL A 118 4.06 2.52 0.49
C VAL A 118 3.05 1.38 0.54
N CYS A 119 1.86 1.63 1.08
CA CYS A 119 0.79 0.64 1.15
C CYS A 119 -0.57 1.34 0.93
N MET A 120 -1.23 1.01 -0.18
CA MET A 120 -2.44 1.68 -0.61
C MET A 120 -3.60 0.70 -0.75
N ASN A 121 -4.70 0.97 -0.04
CA ASN A 121 -5.92 0.16 -0.08
C ASN A 121 -5.74 -1.33 0.27
N VAL A 122 -4.77 -1.69 1.11
CA VAL A 122 -4.47 -3.09 1.48
C VAL A 122 -4.99 -3.46 2.86
N ILE A 123 -4.68 -2.66 3.88
CA ILE A 123 -4.90 -3.07 5.28
C ILE A 123 -6.36 -3.29 5.66
N HIS A 124 -7.30 -2.73 4.90
CA HIS A 124 -8.74 -2.93 5.14
C HIS A 124 -9.34 -4.12 4.35
N ILE A 125 -8.65 -4.62 3.32
CA ILE A 125 -9.01 -5.83 2.55
C ILE A 125 -8.09 -7.01 2.86
N SER A 126 -7.52 -7.03 4.05
CA SER A 126 -6.63 -8.09 4.54
C SER A 126 -6.84 -8.30 6.05
N PRO A 127 -6.43 -9.45 6.61
CA PRO A 127 -6.39 -9.65 8.06
C PRO A 127 -5.50 -8.61 8.75
N TRP A 128 -5.81 -8.29 10.03
CA TRP A 128 -5.00 -7.34 10.82
C TRP A 128 -3.52 -7.73 10.92
N ALA A 129 -3.22 -9.03 10.87
CA ALA A 129 -1.86 -9.55 10.85
C ALA A 129 -1.00 -8.97 9.71
N VAL A 130 -1.61 -8.56 8.58
CA VAL A 130 -0.89 -7.89 7.48
C VAL A 130 -0.41 -6.51 7.90
N ALA A 131 -1.22 -5.72 8.63
CA ALA A 131 -0.80 -4.42 9.16
C ALA A 131 0.33 -4.59 10.20
N GLN A 132 0.25 -5.62 11.06
CA GLN A 132 1.30 -5.95 12.02
C GLN A 132 2.59 -6.36 11.31
N GLY A 133 2.50 -7.21 10.30
CA GLY A 133 3.65 -7.60 9.48
C GLY A 133 4.30 -6.42 8.77
N LEU A 134 3.48 -5.49 8.24
CA LEU A 134 3.95 -4.26 7.61
C LEU A 134 4.78 -3.42 8.59
N MET A 135 4.25 -3.17 9.79
CA MET A 135 4.96 -2.45 10.86
C MET A 135 6.27 -3.16 11.24
N THR A 136 6.23 -4.48 11.43
CA THR A 136 7.43 -5.27 11.80
C THR A 136 8.51 -5.17 10.71
N GLY A 137 8.15 -5.36 9.44
CA GLY A 137 9.10 -5.24 8.34
C GLY A 137 9.68 -3.83 8.18
N ALA A 138 8.86 -2.81 8.40
CA ALA A 138 9.33 -1.42 8.42
C ALA A 138 10.32 -1.18 9.56
N SER A 139 10.05 -1.69 10.77
CA SER A 139 10.96 -1.54 11.91
C SER A 139 12.36 -2.12 11.64
N VAL A 140 12.43 -3.18 10.82
CA VAL A 140 13.70 -3.86 10.51
C VAL A 140 14.41 -3.29 9.28
N ARG A 141 13.66 -2.91 8.23
CA ARG A 141 14.23 -2.64 6.90
C ARG A 141 14.17 -1.18 6.45
N LEU A 142 13.31 -0.35 7.06
CA LEU A 142 13.22 1.06 6.70
C LEU A 142 14.45 1.81 7.20
N ALA A 143 15.01 2.66 6.36
CA ALA A 143 16.11 3.57 6.72
C ALA A 143 15.75 4.49 7.89
N GLN A 144 16.76 5.04 8.57
CA GLN A 144 16.54 5.86 9.77
C GLN A 144 15.72 7.13 9.49
N ASP A 145 15.92 7.75 8.35
CA ASP A 145 15.20 8.93 7.86
C ASP A 145 14.01 8.58 6.94
N GLY A 146 13.67 7.29 6.87
CA GLY A 146 12.65 6.78 5.97
C GLY A 146 11.22 7.12 6.41
N LEU A 147 10.28 6.98 5.47
CA LEU A 147 8.86 7.19 5.69
C LEU A 147 8.03 5.95 5.42
N ILE A 148 6.88 5.88 6.07
CA ILE A 148 5.80 4.95 5.74
C ILE A 148 4.62 5.78 5.25
N TYR A 149 4.11 5.45 4.07
CA TYR A 149 2.92 6.05 3.48
C TYR A 149 1.80 5.03 3.41
N LEU A 150 0.70 5.32 4.09
CA LEU A 150 -0.52 4.53 4.02
C LEU A 150 -1.64 5.34 3.37
N TYR A 151 -2.42 4.73 2.48
CA TYR A 151 -3.58 5.34 1.87
C TYR A 151 -4.78 4.41 1.93
N GLY A 152 -5.95 4.96 2.22
CA GLY A 152 -7.23 4.26 2.20
C GLY A 152 -8.31 4.91 3.06
N PRO A 153 -9.47 4.26 3.21
CA PRO A 153 -10.50 4.67 4.14
C PRO A 153 -10.10 4.32 5.58
N TYR A 154 -10.46 5.19 6.51
CA TYR A 154 -10.28 4.99 7.94
C TYR A 154 -11.55 5.33 8.71
N LYS A 155 -11.69 4.75 9.89
CA LYS A 155 -12.64 5.15 10.91
C LYS A 155 -12.00 6.13 11.88
N GLU A 156 -12.75 7.11 12.31
CA GLU A 156 -12.34 8.15 13.25
C GLU A 156 -13.35 8.30 14.40
N GLY A 157 -13.77 7.16 14.96
CA GLY A 157 -14.79 7.12 16.01
C GLY A 157 -16.09 7.77 15.56
N ALA A 158 -16.60 8.74 16.33
CA ALA A 158 -17.84 9.44 16.01
C ALA A 158 -17.77 10.33 14.74
N SER A 159 -16.58 10.67 14.27
CA SER A 159 -16.33 11.46 13.05
C SER A 159 -16.20 10.61 11.79
N THR A 160 -16.41 9.31 11.89
CA THR A 160 -16.31 8.41 10.73
C THR A 160 -17.35 8.79 9.66
N ALA A 161 -16.90 8.94 8.43
CA ALA A 161 -17.78 9.21 7.30
C ALA A 161 -18.78 8.06 7.09
N PRO A 162 -20.07 8.31 6.88
CA PRO A 162 -21.07 7.25 6.67
C PRO A 162 -20.73 6.29 5.52
N SER A 163 -20.04 6.77 4.48
CA SER A 163 -19.56 5.92 3.39
C SER A 163 -18.52 4.90 3.84
N ASN A 164 -17.67 5.26 4.79
CA ASN A 164 -16.65 4.36 5.34
C ASN A 164 -17.26 3.29 6.24
N ASP A 165 -18.32 3.63 6.99
CA ASP A 165 -19.10 2.64 7.75
C ASP A 165 -19.84 1.66 6.83
N ALA A 166 -20.47 2.14 5.77
CA ALA A 166 -21.12 1.29 4.78
C ALA A 166 -20.11 0.37 4.07
N PHE A 167 -18.93 0.90 3.76
CA PHE A 167 -17.86 0.12 3.15
C PHE A 167 -17.30 -0.94 4.12
N ASP A 168 -17.11 -0.61 5.39
CA ASP A 168 -16.72 -1.56 6.44
C ASP A 168 -17.69 -2.75 6.53
N GLN A 169 -19.00 -2.48 6.54
CA GLN A 169 -20.03 -3.53 6.54
C GLN A 169 -19.92 -4.43 5.30
N SER A 170 -19.72 -3.83 4.13
CA SER A 170 -19.54 -4.55 2.86
C SER A 170 -18.29 -5.44 2.88
N LEU A 171 -17.19 -4.96 3.45
CA LEU A 171 -15.95 -5.73 3.60
C LEU A 171 -16.15 -6.93 4.53
N LYS A 172 -16.72 -6.71 5.72
CA LYS A 172 -16.99 -7.77 6.71
C LYS A 172 -17.97 -8.83 6.22
N ALA A 173 -18.92 -8.45 5.38
CA ALA A 173 -19.82 -9.41 4.73
C ALA A 173 -19.10 -10.35 3.76
N ARG A 174 -17.97 -9.92 3.16
CA ARG A 174 -17.14 -10.75 2.26
C ARG A 174 -16.15 -11.61 3.03
N ASN A 175 -15.49 -11.01 4.01
CA ASN A 175 -14.53 -11.69 4.89
C ASN A 175 -14.56 -11.03 6.27
N PRO A 176 -14.87 -11.77 7.35
CA PRO A 176 -14.97 -11.23 8.70
C PRO A 176 -13.65 -10.66 9.25
N GLU A 177 -12.50 -11.04 8.70
CA GLU A 177 -11.19 -10.49 9.06
C GLU A 177 -10.89 -9.15 8.39
N TRP A 178 -11.67 -8.76 7.38
CA TRP A 178 -11.54 -7.48 6.68
C TRP A 178 -12.35 -6.40 7.41
N GLY A 179 -12.04 -5.15 7.10
CA GLY A 179 -12.79 -4.00 7.61
C GLY A 179 -11.98 -2.72 7.59
N VAL A 180 -12.68 -1.60 7.51
CA VAL A 180 -12.08 -0.28 7.63
C VAL A 180 -11.49 -0.13 9.03
N ARG A 181 -10.21 0.20 9.10
CA ARG A 181 -9.47 0.25 10.37
C ARG A 181 -9.69 1.58 11.08
N GLU A 182 -9.75 1.55 12.41
CA GLU A 182 -9.72 2.76 13.21
C GLU A 182 -8.35 3.44 13.08
N LEU A 183 -8.34 4.74 12.77
CA LEU A 183 -7.10 5.52 12.65
C LEU A 183 -6.24 5.42 13.91
N ARG A 184 -6.87 5.50 15.10
CA ARG A 184 -6.17 5.39 16.39
C ARG A 184 -5.46 4.05 16.56
N ASP A 185 -6.07 2.95 16.10
CA ASP A 185 -5.50 1.61 16.26
C ASP A 185 -4.32 1.41 15.31
N VAL A 186 -4.42 1.95 14.09
CA VAL A 186 -3.30 1.98 13.13
C VAL A 186 -2.17 2.86 13.68
N SER A 187 -2.47 4.05 14.18
CA SER A 187 -1.46 4.94 14.77
C SER A 187 -0.77 4.31 15.97
N ALA A 188 -1.51 3.64 16.87
CA ALA A 188 -0.95 2.95 18.02
C ALA A 188 -0.05 1.77 17.60
N LEU A 189 -0.42 1.02 16.54
CA LEU A 189 0.40 -0.04 16.00
C LEU A 189 1.76 0.49 15.53
N PHE A 190 1.77 1.55 14.73
CA PHE A 190 3.02 2.12 14.21
C PHE A 190 3.83 2.83 15.31
N ASP A 191 3.17 3.48 16.28
CA ASP A 191 3.81 4.05 17.48
C ASP A 191 4.59 2.97 18.26
N SER A 192 4.01 1.78 18.44
CA SER A 192 4.67 0.66 19.10
C SER A 192 5.91 0.15 18.36
N GLY A 193 5.98 0.37 17.05
CA GLY A 193 7.13 0.08 16.18
C GLY A 193 8.18 1.20 16.10
N GLY A 194 7.99 2.30 16.85
CA GLY A 194 8.90 3.46 16.86
C GLY A 194 8.66 4.46 15.74
N PHE A 195 7.41 4.57 15.25
CA PHE A 195 7.02 5.51 14.20
C PHE A 195 5.96 6.49 14.70
N ASP A 196 6.18 7.78 14.47
CA ASP A 196 5.20 8.83 14.76
C ASP A 196 4.37 9.14 13.51
N LEU A 197 3.05 9.34 13.70
CA LEU A 197 2.19 9.89 12.65
C LEU A 197 2.52 11.38 12.47
N GLU A 198 3.22 11.71 11.39
CA GLU A 198 3.66 13.08 11.09
C GLU A 198 2.57 13.86 10.36
N GLU A 199 1.89 13.22 9.38
CA GLU A 199 0.84 13.88 8.60
C GLU A 199 -0.39 12.98 8.45
N ARG A 200 -1.57 13.60 8.62
CA ARG A 200 -2.88 13.08 8.24
C ARG A 200 -3.47 14.03 7.21
N ILE A 201 -3.61 13.56 5.98
CA ILE A 201 -4.05 14.36 4.84
C ILE A 201 -5.41 13.84 4.36
N GLU A 202 -6.40 14.72 4.25
CA GLU A 202 -7.69 14.39 3.69
C GLU A 202 -7.59 14.18 2.18
N MET A 203 -8.22 13.12 1.71
CA MET A 203 -8.18 12.69 0.32
C MET A 203 -9.60 12.55 -0.24
N PRO A 204 -9.78 12.62 -1.55
CA PRO A 204 -11.09 12.40 -2.17
C PRO A 204 -11.75 11.10 -1.70
N SER A 205 -13.09 11.08 -1.69
CA SER A 205 -13.93 9.93 -1.34
C SER A 205 -13.74 9.45 0.11
N ASN A 206 -13.52 10.39 1.04
CA ASN A 206 -13.34 10.12 2.47
C ASN A 206 -12.19 9.13 2.78
N ASN A 207 -11.14 9.14 1.94
CA ASN A 207 -9.89 8.47 2.23
C ASN A 207 -8.95 9.40 2.98
N LEU A 208 -7.92 8.81 3.57
CA LEU A 208 -6.79 9.54 4.18
C LEU A 208 -5.48 9.06 3.58
N SER A 209 -4.53 9.98 3.48
CA SER A 209 -3.11 9.66 3.38
C SER A 209 -2.47 9.89 4.73
N LEU A 210 -1.76 8.90 5.22
CA LEU A 210 -1.03 8.93 6.49
C LEU A 210 0.45 8.80 6.21
N VAL A 211 1.25 9.73 6.74
CA VAL A 211 2.70 9.69 6.66
C VAL A 211 3.24 9.45 8.06
N PHE A 212 3.98 8.37 8.22
CA PHE A 212 4.70 8.07 9.45
C PHE A 212 6.20 8.23 9.25
N ARG A 213 6.89 8.72 10.26
CA ARG A 213 8.35 8.81 10.31
C ARG A 213 8.90 8.00 11.47
N ARG A 214 10.09 7.43 11.25
CA ARG A 214 10.81 6.78 12.33
C ARG A 214 11.21 7.83 13.38
N ARG A 215 10.99 7.50 14.64
CA ARG A 215 11.42 8.33 15.78
C ARG A 215 12.94 8.43 15.80
N SER A 216 13.46 9.64 15.93
CA SER A 216 14.90 9.83 16.17
C SER A 216 15.27 9.20 17.51
N ALA A 217 16.42 8.50 17.55
CA ALA A 217 16.93 7.88 18.76
C ALA A 217 17.45 8.94 19.75
#